data_b56f53d0bace3a9077ee7038994f5413
#
_entry.id   b56f53d0bace3a9077ee7038994f5413
#
_cell.length_a   1.000
_cell.length_b   1.000
_cell.length_c   1.000
_cell.angle_alpha   90.00
_cell.angle_beta   90.00
_cell.angle_gamma   90.00
#
_symmetry.space_group_name_H-M   'P 1'
#
loop_
_entity.id
_entity.type
_entity.pdbx_description
1 polymer ?
#
loop_
_entity_poly.entity_id
_entity_poly.type
_entity_poly.pdbx_seq_one_letter_code
_entity_poly.pdbx_strand_id
1 'polypeptide(L)'
;VREAAYLAGALNLLIAGAVFILDLRARRSSEGIKPVEPRRQLVPDAAVSSRAARMALWAIGLSGFCALALEVLWTRALVFFLDNSTHAFTTILTAFLLGIALGSALIARFIDTRKRLLYWLGAVEVLIGIFAILAIPILSSSTPVIQTMARMNPADPMLPWKWMGMRFVTTLGVMLLPTVLIGMTFPIVGKIYTRTIDTVGTALGRVYAVNTLGGVFGSAVAGFALVPLLGVQASVIAVSALNTCIGIALILFDPATARRARIVTVAGSGGLFLVLGAFFLREGALDLTSYTERIDSAEVLSYEEGIGATVKVFRDHYGDKLLSINGFPVAGTPLGLHDAQKPLAHLPLLLSPVPSPKVNLIGFGAGGASWGVLQYDVERVDCVELVPAVPNAAEWFPEINHGVLSEPRFNLIM
;
A
#
# COMPACT_ATOMS: atom_id res chain seq x y z
N VAL A 1 -4.86 19.61 -10.47
CA VAL A 1 -5.63 18.35 -10.44
C VAL A 1 -6.58 18.28 -11.63
N ARG A 2 -7.44 19.30 -11.88
CA ARG A 2 -8.40 19.27 -12.99
C ARG A 2 -7.73 19.15 -14.36
N GLU A 3 -6.68 19.90 -14.64
CA GLU A 3 -5.94 19.85 -15.92
C GLU A 3 -5.29 18.48 -16.16
N ALA A 4 -4.70 17.87 -15.12
CA ALA A 4 -4.14 16.52 -15.22
C ALA A 4 -5.22 15.48 -15.53
N ALA A 5 -6.40 15.60 -14.91
CA ALA A 5 -7.53 14.70 -15.18
C ALA A 5 -8.06 14.87 -16.62
N TYR A 6 -8.16 16.11 -17.14
CA TYR A 6 -8.56 16.35 -18.52
C TYR A 6 -7.52 15.82 -19.52
N LEU A 7 -6.22 16.01 -19.23
CA LEU A 7 -5.15 15.47 -20.07
C LEU A 7 -5.19 13.94 -20.13
N ALA A 8 -5.34 13.28 -18.99
CA ALA A 8 -5.47 11.82 -18.91
C ALA A 8 -6.72 11.33 -19.66
N GLY A 9 -7.86 12.01 -19.48
CA GLY A 9 -9.10 11.70 -20.21
C GLY A 9 -8.94 11.86 -21.73
N ALA A 10 -8.34 12.95 -22.18
CA ALA A 10 -8.06 13.19 -23.59
C ALA A 10 -7.13 12.12 -24.20
N LEU A 11 -6.08 11.73 -23.46
CA LEU A 11 -5.15 10.67 -23.88
C LEU A 11 -5.87 9.33 -24.05
N ASN A 12 -6.72 8.96 -23.10
CA ASN A 12 -7.53 7.74 -23.16
C ASN A 12 -8.50 7.74 -24.36
N LEU A 13 -9.16 8.88 -24.64
CA LEU A 13 -10.04 9.03 -25.81
C LEU A 13 -9.27 8.93 -27.12
N LEU A 14 -8.05 9.49 -27.19
CA LEU A 14 -7.18 9.38 -28.37
C LEU A 14 -6.76 7.91 -28.61
N ILE A 15 -6.37 7.20 -27.55
CA ILE A 15 -6.02 5.77 -27.64
C ILE A 15 -7.24 4.96 -28.11
N ALA A 16 -8.40 5.17 -27.48
CA ALA A 16 -9.63 4.46 -27.87
C ALA A 16 -10.01 4.75 -29.33
N GLY A 17 -9.91 5.99 -29.77
CA GLY A 17 -10.15 6.40 -31.17
C GLY A 17 -9.17 5.75 -32.13
N ALA A 18 -7.88 5.71 -31.78
CA ALA A 18 -6.86 5.06 -32.60
C ALA A 18 -7.12 3.56 -32.76
N VAL A 19 -7.43 2.86 -31.65
CA VAL A 19 -7.78 1.43 -31.67
C VAL A 19 -9.03 1.15 -32.49
N PHE A 20 -10.07 1.99 -32.35
CA PHE A 20 -11.30 1.89 -33.13
C PHE A 20 -11.06 2.08 -34.62
N ILE A 21 -10.25 3.07 -35.02
CA ILE A 21 -9.88 3.31 -36.42
C ILE A 21 -9.08 2.13 -36.97
N LEU A 22 -8.15 1.55 -36.20
CA LEU A 22 -7.37 0.39 -36.59
C LEU A 22 -8.26 -0.85 -36.77
N ASP A 23 -9.22 -1.08 -35.88
CA ASP A 23 -10.20 -2.17 -35.98
C ASP A 23 -11.08 -2.02 -37.25
N LEU A 24 -11.58 -0.80 -37.50
CA LEU A 24 -12.35 -0.54 -38.74
C LEU A 24 -11.53 -0.79 -40.01
N ARG A 25 -10.25 -0.39 -40.02
CA ARG A 25 -9.35 -0.65 -41.16
C ARG A 25 -9.08 -2.13 -41.31
N ALA A 26 -8.84 -2.85 -40.22
CA ALA A 26 -8.62 -4.30 -40.24
C ALA A 26 -9.86 -5.04 -40.77
N ARG A 27 -11.06 -4.68 -40.36
CA ARG A 27 -12.32 -5.26 -40.86
C ARG A 27 -12.51 -5.02 -42.36
N ARG A 28 -12.25 -3.81 -42.84
CA ARG A 28 -12.34 -3.47 -44.28
C ARG A 28 -11.30 -4.22 -45.12
N SER A 29 -10.12 -4.46 -44.58
CA SER A 29 -9.07 -5.28 -45.24
C SER A 29 -9.40 -6.76 -45.27
N SER A 30 -10.26 -7.23 -44.35
CA SER A 30 -10.66 -8.64 -44.26
C SER A 30 -11.82 -9.05 -45.16
N GLU A 31 -12.57 -8.10 -45.72
CA GLU A 31 -13.73 -8.37 -46.59
C GLU A 31 -13.36 -9.00 -47.98
N GLY A 32 -12.06 -9.13 -48.29
CA GLY A 32 -11.56 -9.78 -49.51
C GLY A 32 -10.75 -11.04 -49.31
N ILE A 33 -10.56 -11.47 -48.07
CA ILE A 33 -9.70 -12.62 -47.74
C ILE A 33 -10.58 -13.86 -47.49
N LYS A 34 -10.43 -14.86 -48.33
CA LYS A 34 -11.04 -16.22 -48.11
C LYS A 34 -10.72 -16.69 -46.66
N PRO A 35 -11.63 -17.47 -46.04
CA PRO A 35 -11.38 -17.98 -44.69
C PRO A 35 -10.03 -18.71 -44.71
N VAL A 36 -9.06 -18.11 -44.00
CA VAL A 36 -7.76 -18.75 -43.80
C VAL A 36 -8.02 -19.93 -42.89
N GLU A 37 -7.58 -21.13 -43.33
CA GLU A 37 -7.60 -22.32 -42.49
C GLU A 37 -7.14 -22.00 -41.07
N PRO A 38 -7.70 -22.68 -40.04
CA PRO A 38 -7.41 -22.37 -38.64
C PRO A 38 -5.90 -22.40 -38.38
N ARG A 39 -5.32 -21.22 -38.35
CA ARG A 39 -3.88 -21.03 -38.27
C ARG A 39 -3.37 -21.36 -36.87
N ARG A 40 -2.50 -22.36 -36.88
CA ARG A 40 -1.45 -22.66 -35.90
C ARG A 40 -1.81 -22.47 -34.44
N GLN A 41 -1.95 -23.56 -33.77
CA GLN A 41 -1.82 -23.68 -32.34
C GLN A 41 -0.56 -22.93 -31.87
N LEU A 42 -0.72 -21.90 -31.02
CA LEU A 42 0.40 -21.15 -30.45
C LEU A 42 1.28 -21.99 -29.52
N VAL A 43 0.83 -23.18 -29.18
CA VAL A 43 1.54 -24.12 -28.31
C VAL A 43 1.69 -25.46 -29.05
N PRO A 44 2.94 -25.91 -29.36
CA PRO A 44 3.15 -27.29 -29.79
C PRO A 44 2.82 -28.22 -28.60
N ASP A 45 1.93 -29.14 -28.82
CA ASP A 45 1.70 -30.47 -28.23
C ASP A 45 2.24 -30.84 -26.83
N ALA A 46 2.13 -29.97 -25.83
CA ALA A 46 1.85 -30.45 -24.49
C ALA A 46 0.60 -29.71 -24.07
N ALA A 47 -0.56 -30.30 -24.40
CA ALA A 47 -1.85 -29.72 -24.04
C ALA A 47 -1.80 -29.30 -22.57
N VAL A 48 -1.69 -27.97 -22.31
CA VAL A 48 -1.90 -27.44 -20.98
C VAL A 48 -3.28 -27.95 -20.57
N SER A 49 -3.33 -28.87 -19.63
CA SER A 49 -4.57 -29.54 -19.26
C SER A 49 -5.59 -28.48 -18.84
N SER A 50 -6.87 -28.74 -19.07
CA SER A 50 -7.94 -27.84 -18.62
C SER A 50 -7.85 -27.58 -17.11
N ARG A 51 -7.21 -28.49 -16.37
CA ARG A 51 -6.91 -28.36 -14.94
C ARG A 51 -5.84 -27.28 -14.69
N ALA A 52 -4.73 -27.30 -15.44
CA ALA A 52 -3.66 -26.31 -15.29
C ALA A 52 -4.14 -24.87 -15.64
N ALA A 53 -4.96 -24.74 -16.69
CA ALA A 53 -5.56 -23.45 -17.05
C ALA A 53 -6.49 -22.91 -15.94
N ARG A 54 -7.32 -23.77 -15.34
CA ARG A 54 -8.16 -23.36 -14.19
C ARG A 54 -7.34 -22.99 -12.97
N MET A 55 -6.29 -23.74 -12.67
CA MET A 55 -5.39 -23.43 -11.56
C MET A 55 -4.69 -22.09 -11.78
N ALA A 56 -4.20 -21.80 -12.98
CA ALA A 56 -3.59 -20.53 -13.32
C ALA A 56 -4.59 -19.37 -13.20
N LEU A 57 -5.85 -19.58 -13.56
CA LEU A 57 -6.90 -18.55 -13.40
C LEU A 57 -7.23 -18.26 -11.94
N TRP A 58 -7.31 -19.28 -11.09
CA TRP A 58 -7.47 -19.08 -9.64
C TRP A 58 -6.24 -18.42 -9.03
N ALA A 59 -5.06 -18.86 -9.43
CA ALA A 59 -3.81 -18.30 -8.96
C ALA A 59 -3.69 -16.81 -9.27
N ILE A 60 -4.05 -16.36 -10.48
CA ILE A 60 -3.97 -14.94 -10.84
C ILE A 60 -4.99 -14.09 -10.05
N GLY A 61 -6.15 -14.63 -9.72
CA GLY A 61 -7.13 -13.94 -8.88
C GLY A 61 -6.61 -13.73 -7.46
N LEU A 62 -6.04 -14.78 -6.87
CA LEU A 62 -5.43 -14.71 -5.54
C LEU A 62 -4.12 -13.89 -5.56
N SER A 63 -3.32 -13.98 -6.62
CA SER A 63 -2.14 -13.14 -6.82
C SER A 63 -2.50 -11.66 -6.93
N GLY A 64 -3.57 -11.34 -7.69
CA GLY A 64 -4.11 -9.99 -7.74
C GLY A 64 -4.59 -9.48 -6.38
N PHE A 65 -5.25 -10.34 -5.60
CA PHE A 65 -5.60 -10.05 -4.22
C PHE A 65 -4.37 -9.68 -3.39
N CYS A 66 -3.34 -10.52 -3.41
CA CYS A 66 -2.11 -10.29 -2.66
C CYS A 66 -1.37 -9.03 -3.15
N ALA A 67 -1.31 -8.80 -4.47
CA ALA A 67 -0.61 -7.66 -5.04
C ALA A 67 -1.18 -6.32 -4.57
N LEU A 68 -2.50 -6.14 -4.67
CA LEU A 68 -3.15 -4.90 -4.22
C LEU A 68 -3.25 -4.81 -2.68
N ALA A 69 -3.35 -5.93 -1.97
CA ALA A 69 -3.23 -5.95 -0.52
C ALA A 69 -1.83 -5.46 -0.08
N LEU A 70 -0.75 -5.97 -0.69
CA LEU A 70 0.62 -5.52 -0.41
C LEU A 70 0.83 -4.04 -0.78
N GLU A 71 0.25 -3.55 -1.87
CA GLU A 71 0.32 -2.13 -2.23
C GLU A 71 -0.27 -1.24 -1.13
N VAL A 72 -1.45 -1.59 -0.60
CA VAL A 72 -2.08 -0.88 0.53
C VAL A 72 -1.20 -0.94 1.77
N LEU A 73 -0.67 -2.13 2.11
CA LEU A 73 0.17 -2.32 3.29
C LEU A 73 1.51 -1.56 3.20
N TRP A 74 2.17 -1.60 2.03
CA TRP A 74 3.39 -0.82 1.80
C TRP A 74 3.12 0.68 1.80
N THR A 75 1.98 1.13 1.27
CA THR A 75 1.58 2.54 1.34
C THR A 75 1.45 2.98 2.78
N ARG A 76 0.82 2.17 3.64
CA ARG A 76 0.72 2.43 5.08
C ARG A 76 2.09 2.48 5.76
N ALA A 77 2.99 1.55 5.44
CA ALA A 77 4.33 1.55 6.02
C ALA A 77 5.21 2.70 5.53
N LEU A 78 5.19 2.99 4.23
CA LEU A 78 6.03 4.02 3.61
C LEU A 78 5.56 5.45 3.89
N VAL A 79 4.30 5.66 4.22
CA VAL A 79 3.78 6.99 4.57
C VAL A 79 4.55 7.62 5.74
N PHE A 80 5.00 6.82 6.68
CA PHE A 80 5.84 7.27 7.79
C PHE A 80 7.21 7.79 7.32
N PHE A 81 7.75 7.23 6.25
CA PHE A 81 9.02 7.63 5.66
C PHE A 81 8.88 8.82 4.69
N LEU A 82 7.77 8.87 3.96
CA LEU A 82 7.57 9.82 2.86
C LEU A 82 6.85 11.11 3.26
N ASP A 83 6.47 11.25 4.52
CA ASP A 83 5.48 12.21 5.03
C ASP A 83 4.09 11.99 4.39
N ASN A 84 3.04 12.39 5.09
CA ASN A 84 1.65 12.22 4.62
C ASN A 84 1.30 13.28 3.55
N SER A 85 1.88 13.13 2.35
CA SER A 85 1.74 14.09 1.26
C SER A 85 1.28 13.43 -0.04
N THR A 86 0.71 14.22 -0.95
CA THR A 86 0.37 13.76 -2.31
C THR A 86 1.59 13.27 -3.08
N HIS A 87 2.77 13.80 -2.80
CA HIS A 87 4.04 13.36 -3.39
C HIS A 87 4.43 11.95 -2.92
N ALA A 88 4.14 11.60 -1.66
CA ALA A 88 4.35 10.26 -1.14
C ALA A 88 3.57 9.22 -1.93
N PHE A 89 2.27 9.44 -2.11
CA PHE A 89 1.43 8.54 -2.89
C PHE A 89 1.91 8.39 -4.34
N THR A 90 2.25 9.51 -5.00
CA THR A 90 2.77 9.49 -6.36
C THR A 90 4.07 8.70 -6.46
N THR A 91 4.96 8.84 -5.48
CA THR A 91 6.25 8.13 -5.42
C THR A 91 6.04 6.62 -5.31
N ILE A 92 5.16 6.18 -4.40
CA ILE A 92 4.83 4.77 -4.19
C ILE A 92 4.21 4.17 -5.45
N LEU A 93 3.19 4.84 -6.01
CA LEU A 93 2.50 4.37 -7.21
C LEU A 93 3.45 4.28 -8.41
N THR A 94 4.35 5.27 -8.59
CA THR A 94 5.34 5.26 -9.67
C THR A 94 6.31 4.08 -9.51
N ALA A 95 6.83 3.84 -8.29
CA ALA A 95 7.71 2.71 -8.03
C ALA A 95 7.01 1.36 -8.28
N PHE A 96 5.76 1.23 -7.87
CA PHE A 96 4.94 0.03 -8.06
C PHE A 96 4.72 -0.26 -9.55
N LEU A 97 4.26 0.74 -10.31
CA LEU A 97 4.00 0.59 -11.75
C LEU A 97 5.28 0.35 -12.55
N LEU A 98 6.39 1.00 -12.18
CA LEU A 98 7.69 0.78 -12.80
C LEU A 98 8.14 -0.68 -12.61
N GLY A 99 8.01 -1.21 -11.39
CA GLY A 99 8.34 -2.60 -11.11
C GLY A 99 7.51 -3.56 -11.95
N ILE A 100 6.18 -3.38 -12.02
CA ILE A 100 5.29 -4.21 -12.85
C ILE A 100 5.69 -4.15 -14.32
N ALA A 101 5.96 -2.96 -14.85
CA ALA A 101 6.37 -2.78 -16.25
C ALA A 101 7.68 -3.50 -16.54
N LEU A 102 8.69 -3.34 -15.67
CA LEU A 102 9.98 -4.03 -15.80
C LEU A 102 9.83 -5.55 -15.72
N GLY A 103 9.01 -6.06 -14.80
CA GLY A 103 8.74 -7.49 -14.64
C GLY A 103 8.08 -8.08 -15.87
N SER A 104 7.05 -7.43 -16.40
CA SER A 104 6.35 -7.85 -17.63
C SER A 104 7.30 -7.84 -18.83
N ALA A 105 8.12 -6.81 -18.99
CA ALA A 105 9.10 -6.72 -20.07
C ALA A 105 10.21 -7.77 -19.93
N LEU A 106 10.66 -8.05 -18.72
CA LEU A 106 11.70 -9.03 -18.46
C LEU A 106 11.24 -10.45 -18.82
N ILE A 107 10.07 -10.85 -18.29
CA ILE A 107 9.57 -12.22 -18.52
C ILE A 107 9.18 -12.45 -19.98
N ALA A 108 8.70 -11.43 -20.68
CA ALA A 108 8.32 -11.55 -22.09
C ALA A 108 9.47 -12.04 -22.98
N ARG A 109 10.72 -11.74 -22.63
CA ARG A 109 11.91 -12.18 -23.39
C ARG A 109 12.21 -13.67 -23.20
N PHE A 110 11.80 -14.25 -22.08
CA PHE A 110 12.20 -15.62 -21.71
C PHE A 110 11.05 -16.62 -21.72
N ILE A 111 9.80 -16.15 -21.64
CA ILE A 111 8.64 -17.00 -21.45
C ILE A 111 8.44 -17.98 -22.61
N ASP A 112 8.81 -17.60 -23.83
CA ASP A 112 8.59 -18.43 -25.03
C ASP A 112 9.45 -19.69 -25.08
N THR A 113 10.58 -19.67 -24.40
CA THR A 113 11.50 -20.82 -24.32
C THR A 113 11.18 -21.78 -23.17
N ARG A 114 10.25 -21.41 -22.27
CA ARG A 114 9.97 -22.18 -21.05
C ARG A 114 8.83 -23.17 -21.23
N LYS A 115 9.10 -24.46 -20.88
CA LYS A 115 8.13 -25.57 -21.04
C LYS A 115 7.28 -25.80 -19.78
N ARG A 116 7.75 -25.41 -18.56
CA ARG A 116 7.09 -25.67 -17.27
C ARG A 116 6.47 -24.39 -16.71
N LEU A 117 5.51 -23.82 -17.42
CA LEU A 117 4.96 -22.51 -17.07
C LEU A 117 4.29 -22.49 -15.69
N LEU A 118 3.62 -23.58 -15.29
CA LEU A 118 2.97 -23.68 -13.98
C LEU A 118 3.99 -23.67 -12.83
N TYR A 119 5.12 -24.39 -13.02
CA TYR A 119 6.24 -24.35 -12.07
C TYR A 119 6.85 -22.95 -11.97
N TRP A 120 7.06 -22.28 -13.11
CA TRP A 120 7.60 -20.91 -13.12
C TRP A 120 6.67 -19.93 -12.46
N LEU A 121 5.35 -20.02 -12.69
CA LEU A 121 4.36 -19.22 -11.98
C LEU A 121 4.44 -19.46 -10.46
N GLY A 122 4.48 -20.73 -10.05
CA GLY A 122 4.61 -21.07 -8.64
C GLY A 122 5.90 -20.57 -8.00
N ALA A 123 7.03 -20.64 -8.73
CA ALA A 123 8.30 -20.09 -8.24
C ALA A 123 8.25 -18.57 -8.08
N VAL A 124 7.63 -17.87 -9.01
CA VAL A 124 7.43 -16.40 -8.93
C VAL A 124 6.57 -16.05 -7.73
N GLU A 125 5.45 -16.74 -7.49
CA GLU A 125 4.57 -16.48 -6.33
C GLU A 125 5.30 -16.71 -4.99
N VAL A 126 6.09 -17.78 -4.88
CA VAL A 126 6.94 -18.02 -3.70
C VAL A 126 7.92 -16.88 -3.49
N LEU A 127 8.59 -16.44 -4.55
CA LEU A 127 9.56 -15.35 -4.47
C LEU A 127 8.88 -14.01 -4.11
N ILE A 128 7.66 -13.73 -4.61
CA ILE A 128 6.88 -12.57 -4.19
C ILE A 128 6.69 -12.60 -2.68
N GLY A 129 6.24 -13.72 -2.12
CA GLY A 129 6.04 -13.86 -0.68
C GLY A 129 7.33 -13.64 0.12
N ILE A 130 8.45 -14.23 -0.31
CA ILE A 130 9.75 -14.08 0.36
C ILE A 130 10.24 -12.62 0.29
N PHE A 131 10.22 -11.99 -0.89
CA PHE A 131 10.71 -10.62 -1.03
C PHE A 131 9.76 -9.59 -0.41
N ALA A 132 8.47 -9.87 -0.31
CA ALA A 132 7.53 -9.02 0.41
C ALA A 132 7.83 -9.00 1.92
N ILE A 133 8.21 -10.14 2.53
CA ILE A 133 8.69 -10.16 3.92
C ILE A 133 10.03 -9.44 4.06
N LEU A 134 10.97 -9.65 3.14
CA LEU A 134 12.28 -8.99 3.16
C LEU A 134 12.21 -7.47 2.94
N ALA A 135 11.10 -6.95 2.42
CA ALA A 135 10.85 -5.51 2.36
C ALA A 135 10.78 -4.88 3.78
N ILE A 136 10.36 -5.65 4.79
CA ILE A 136 10.28 -5.21 6.19
C ILE A 136 11.64 -4.72 6.73
N PRO A 137 12.72 -5.53 6.76
CA PRO A 137 14.01 -5.08 7.26
C PRO A 137 14.68 -4.04 6.35
N ILE A 138 14.40 -4.05 5.05
CA ILE A 138 14.90 -3.00 4.14
C ILE A 138 14.30 -1.65 4.54
N LEU A 139 13.01 -1.61 4.83
CA LEU A 139 12.36 -0.42 5.33
C LEU A 139 12.94 -0.02 6.68
N SER A 140 13.09 -0.96 7.64
CA SER A 140 13.69 -0.68 8.96
C SER A 140 15.13 -0.13 8.86
N SER A 141 15.89 -0.53 7.85
CA SER A 141 17.25 -0.01 7.60
C SER A 141 17.29 1.37 6.95
N SER A 142 16.14 2.02 6.69
CA SER A 142 16.09 3.36 6.06
C SER A 142 16.42 4.52 7.01
N THR A 143 16.52 4.28 8.30
CA THR A 143 16.86 5.29 9.32
C THR A 143 18.09 6.14 8.97
N PRO A 144 19.23 5.58 8.48
CA PRO A 144 20.38 6.37 8.07
C PRO A 144 20.09 7.36 6.93
N VAL A 145 19.15 6.99 6.03
CA VAL A 145 18.71 7.87 4.94
C VAL A 145 17.99 9.09 5.50
N ILE A 146 17.06 8.88 6.45
CA ILE A 146 16.33 9.94 7.12
C ILE A 146 17.29 10.86 7.88
N GLN A 147 18.24 10.32 8.62
CA GLN A 147 19.27 11.09 9.33
C GLN A 147 20.13 11.90 8.36
N THR A 148 20.50 11.33 7.22
CA THR A 148 21.25 12.05 6.18
C THR A 148 20.44 13.21 5.62
N MET A 149 19.15 12.99 5.34
CA MET A 149 18.24 14.05 4.89
C MET A 149 18.11 15.18 5.92
N ALA A 150 18.02 14.84 7.20
CA ALA A 150 17.92 15.80 8.29
C ALA A 150 19.18 16.68 8.47
N ARG A 151 20.35 16.18 8.05
CA ARG A 151 21.64 16.93 8.11
C ARG A 151 21.93 17.78 6.87
N MET A 152 21.09 17.73 5.85
CA MET A 152 21.27 18.55 4.65
C MET A 152 21.04 20.02 4.95
N ASN A 153 21.83 20.88 4.27
CA ASN A 153 21.73 22.32 4.45
C ASN A 153 20.35 22.85 4.00
N PRO A 154 19.56 23.44 4.88
CA PRO A 154 18.25 24.02 4.52
C PRO A 154 18.30 25.12 3.46
N ALA A 155 19.45 25.80 3.32
CA ALA A 155 19.63 26.88 2.34
C ALA A 155 20.02 26.36 0.93
N ASP A 156 20.13 25.05 0.73
CA ASP A 156 20.44 24.46 -0.59
C ASP A 156 19.21 24.55 -1.52
N PRO A 157 19.26 25.29 -2.64
CA PRO A 157 18.14 25.40 -3.58
C PRO A 157 17.73 24.05 -4.18
N MET A 158 18.64 23.07 -4.22
CA MET A 158 18.39 21.73 -4.74
C MET A 158 17.86 20.77 -3.67
N LEU A 159 17.71 21.21 -2.43
CA LEU A 159 17.29 20.38 -1.31
C LEU A 159 15.96 19.64 -1.57
N PRO A 160 14.88 20.27 -2.10
CA PRO A 160 13.62 19.56 -2.37
C PRO A 160 13.81 18.41 -3.36
N TRP A 161 14.59 18.59 -4.41
CA TRP A 161 14.85 17.56 -5.42
C TRP A 161 15.72 16.42 -4.88
N LYS A 162 16.72 16.74 -4.04
CA LYS A 162 17.54 15.74 -3.35
C LYS A 162 16.69 14.88 -2.42
N TRP A 163 15.82 15.49 -1.64
CA TRP A 163 14.89 14.78 -0.77
C TRP A 163 13.94 13.88 -1.55
N MET A 164 13.34 14.41 -2.62
CA MET A 164 12.44 13.64 -3.46
C MET A 164 13.16 12.46 -4.12
N GLY A 165 14.38 12.68 -4.63
CA GLY A 165 15.21 11.63 -5.21
C GLY A 165 15.57 10.53 -4.21
N MET A 166 16.03 10.90 -3.00
CA MET A 166 16.37 9.94 -1.95
C MET A 166 15.14 9.12 -1.51
N ARG A 167 14.01 9.78 -1.31
CA ARG A 167 12.74 9.10 -0.99
C ARG A 167 12.32 8.12 -2.09
N PHE A 168 12.40 8.55 -3.35
CA PHE A 168 12.09 7.69 -4.49
C PHE A 168 12.99 6.46 -4.56
N VAL A 169 14.31 6.64 -4.44
CA VAL A 169 15.28 5.54 -4.49
C VAL A 169 15.06 4.56 -3.33
N THR A 170 14.79 5.06 -2.12
CA THR A 170 14.49 4.19 -0.97
C THR A 170 13.20 3.42 -1.18
N THR A 171 12.13 4.09 -1.60
CA THR A 171 10.85 3.45 -1.92
C THR A 171 11.02 2.38 -3.00
N LEU A 172 11.76 2.70 -4.05
CA LEU A 172 12.08 1.75 -5.11
C LEU A 172 12.87 0.55 -4.56
N GLY A 173 13.88 0.79 -3.70
CA GLY A 173 14.66 -0.28 -3.06
C GLY A 173 13.80 -1.26 -2.26
N VAL A 174 12.79 -0.76 -1.56
CA VAL A 174 11.84 -1.59 -0.79
C VAL A 174 10.91 -2.39 -1.71
N MET A 175 10.38 -1.75 -2.76
CA MET A 175 9.29 -2.30 -3.56
C MET A 175 9.73 -2.98 -4.86
N LEU A 176 10.91 -2.69 -5.40
CA LEU A 176 11.30 -3.08 -6.77
C LEU A 176 11.26 -4.59 -6.99
N LEU A 177 11.90 -5.37 -6.12
CA LEU A 177 11.99 -6.82 -6.32
C LEU A 177 10.62 -7.51 -6.28
N PRO A 178 9.78 -7.31 -5.23
CA PRO A 178 8.46 -7.92 -5.22
C PRO A 178 7.56 -7.42 -6.36
N THR A 179 7.61 -6.13 -6.75
CA THR A 179 6.75 -5.61 -7.82
C THR A 179 7.19 -6.06 -9.21
N VAL A 180 8.47 -6.24 -9.46
CA VAL A 180 8.98 -6.89 -10.68
C VAL A 180 8.46 -8.32 -10.79
N LEU A 181 8.47 -9.08 -9.70
CA LEU A 181 7.93 -10.44 -9.68
C LEU A 181 6.41 -10.45 -9.90
N ILE A 182 5.66 -9.55 -9.26
CA ILE A 182 4.23 -9.35 -9.51
C ILE A 182 3.97 -9.07 -11.00
N GLY A 183 4.79 -8.22 -11.62
CA GLY A 183 4.69 -7.91 -13.05
C GLY A 183 4.91 -9.10 -13.97
N MET A 184 5.61 -10.16 -13.53
CA MET A 184 5.81 -11.39 -14.30
C MET A 184 4.60 -12.31 -14.33
N THR A 185 3.70 -12.22 -13.34
CA THR A 185 2.59 -13.18 -13.17
C THR A 185 1.59 -13.15 -14.32
N PHE A 186 1.18 -11.95 -14.74
CA PHE A 186 0.17 -11.79 -15.79
C PHE A 186 0.61 -12.36 -17.16
N PRO A 187 1.82 -12.09 -17.71
CA PRO A 187 2.29 -12.71 -18.95
C PRO A 187 2.39 -14.24 -18.86
N ILE A 188 2.83 -14.78 -17.70
CA ILE A 188 2.93 -16.23 -17.51
C ILE A 188 1.53 -16.87 -17.56
N VAL A 189 0.57 -16.32 -16.82
CA VAL A 189 -0.82 -16.81 -16.80
C VAL A 189 -1.48 -16.63 -18.16
N GLY A 190 -1.27 -15.49 -18.81
CA GLY A 190 -1.75 -15.23 -20.17
C GLY A 190 -1.30 -16.32 -21.13
N LYS A 191 -0.03 -16.72 -21.09
CA LYS A 191 0.50 -17.81 -21.92
C LYS A 191 -0.07 -19.19 -21.56
N ILE A 192 -0.28 -19.48 -20.26
CA ILE A 192 -0.91 -20.75 -19.83
C ILE A 192 -2.36 -20.82 -20.29
N TYR A 193 -3.09 -19.70 -20.23
CA TYR A 193 -4.53 -19.67 -20.46
C TYR A 193 -4.92 -19.53 -21.93
N THR A 194 -4.08 -18.89 -22.75
CA THR A 194 -4.33 -18.68 -24.18
C THR A 194 -3.88 -19.89 -25.00
N ARG A 195 -4.82 -20.50 -25.74
CA ARG A 195 -4.55 -21.71 -26.56
C ARG A 195 -4.40 -21.42 -28.04
N THR A 196 -5.20 -20.50 -28.56
CA THR A 196 -5.23 -20.15 -29.99
C THR A 196 -5.26 -18.64 -30.15
N ILE A 197 -4.84 -18.15 -31.33
CA ILE A 197 -4.87 -16.73 -31.65
C ILE A 197 -6.30 -16.20 -31.63
N ASP A 198 -7.27 -16.96 -32.11
CA ASP A 198 -8.66 -16.54 -32.21
C ASP A 198 -9.33 -16.32 -30.85
N THR A 199 -8.83 -16.93 -29.79
CA THR A 199 -9.36 -16.82 -28.42
C THR A 199 -8.53 -15.92 -27.52
N VAL A 200 -7.43 -15.30 -28.01
CA VAL A 200 -6.52 -14.47 -27.22
C VAL A 200 -7.28 -13.35 -26.48
N GLY A 201 -8.13 -12.61 -27.16
CA GLY A 201 -8.84 -11.47 -26.59
C GLY A 201 -9.75 -11.87 -25.42
N THR A 202 -10.55 -12.94 -25.61
CA THR A 202 -11.46 -13.42 -24.56
C THR A 202 -10.70 -14.10 -23.41
N ALA A 203 -9.61 -14.78 -23.70
CA ALA A 203 -8.75 -15.42 -22.69
C ALA A 203 -8.07 -14.36 -21.80
N LEU A 204 -7.41 -13.38 -22.41
CA LEU A 204 -6.76 -12.30 -21.67
C LEU A 204 -7.77 -11.42 -20.92
N GLY A 205 -8.93 -11.13 -21.54
CA GLY A 205 -10.01 -10.41 -20.88
C GLY A 205 -10.50 -11.11 -19.60
N ARG A 206 -10.62 -12.44 -19.62
CA ARG A 206 -11.01 -13.22 -18.42
C ARG A 206 -9.91 -13.22 -17.37
N VAL A 207 -8.66 -13.40 -17.76
CA VAL A 207 -7.49 -13.33 -16.85
C VAL A 207 -7.44 -11.95 -16.18
N TYR A 208 -7.59 -10.90 -16.96
CA TYR A 208 -7.60 -9.53 -16.46
C TYR A 208 -8.75 -9.28 -15.48
N ALA A 209 -9.97 -9.69 -15.84
CA ALA A 209 -11.14 -9.51 -14.98
C ALA A 209 -10.99 -10.22 -13.63
N VAL A 210 -10.50 -11.48 -13.63
CA VAL A 210 -10.28 -12.24 -12.40
C VAL A 210 -9.18 -11.62 -11.55
N ASN A 211 -8.08 -11.16 -12.16
CA ASN A 211 -7.01 -10.46 -11.47
C ASN A 211 -7.51 -9.15 -10.83
N THR A 212 -8.28 -8.36 -11.58
CA THR A 212 -8.83 -7.09 -11.09
C THR A 212 -9.82 -7.31 -9.95
N LEU A 213 -10.71 -8.28 -10.04
CA LEU A 213 -11.62 -8.64 -8.95
C LEU A 213 -10.84 -9.05 -7.70
N GLY A 214 -9.82 -9.91 -7.87
CA GLY A 214 -8.91 -10.25 -6.78
C GLY A 214 -8.31 -9.01 -6.14
N GLY A 215 -7.76 -8.10 -6.95
CA GLY A 215 -7.17 -6.85 -6.47
C GLY A 215 -8.13 -5.95 -5.69
N VAL A 216 -9.36 -5.78 -6.18
CA VAL A 216 -10.41 -5.00 -5.48
C VAL A 216 -10.68 -5.59 -4.09
N PHE A 217 -10.86 -6.90 -4.00
CA PHE A 217 -11.07 -7.57 -2.72
C PHE A 217 -9.82 -7.49 -1.82
N GLY A 218 -8.62 -7.64 -2.41
CA GLY A 218 -7.36 -7.57 -1.68
C GLY A 218 -7.13 -6.21 -1.03
N SER A 219 -7.31 -5.13 -1.77
CA SER A 219 -7.18 -3.77 -1.24
C SER A 219 -8.22 -3.47 -0.15
N ALA A 220 -9.48 -3.87 -0.35
CA ALA A 220 -10.53 -3.69 0.63
C ALA A 220 -10.25 -4.47 1.92
N VAL A 221 -9.90 -5.76 1.81
CA VAL A 221 -9.59 -6.60 2.97
C VAL A 221 -8.34 -6.09 3.71
N ALA A 222 -7.31 -5.66 2.97
CA ALA A 222 -6.12 -5.11 3.60
C ALA A 222 -6.42 -3.85 4.42
N GLY A 223 -7.13 -2.88 3.83
CA GLY A 223 -7.41 -1.59 4.48
C GLY A 223 -8.45 -1.67 5.61
N PHE A 224 -9.51 -2.46 5.43
CA PHE A 224 -10.64 -2.47 6.35
C PHE A 224 -10.63 -3.63 7.36
N ALA A 225 -9.85 -4.67 7.12
CA ALA A 225 -9.80 -5.82 8.02
C ALA A 225 -8.39 -6.14 8.51
N LEU A 226 -7.41 -6.35 7.63
CA LEU A 226 -6.10 -6.81 8.06
C LEU A 226 -5.38 -5.77 8.91
N VAL A 227 -5.30 -4.51 8.46
CA VAL A 227 -4.63 -3.45 9.21
C VAL A 227 -5.24 -3.24 10.59
N PRO A 228 -6.57 -3.05 10.74
CA PRO A 228 -7.16 -2.83 12.07
C PRO A 228 -7.07 -4.04 13.01
N LEU A 229 -7.07 -5.28 12.46
CA LEU A 229 -7.08 -6.49 13.28
C LEU A 229 -5.69 -7.02 13.63
N LEU A 230 -4.73 -6.89 12.72
CA LEU A 230 -3.41 -7.51 12.83
C LEU A 230 -2.27 -6.48 12.87
N GLY A 231 -2.55 -5.23 12.50
CA GLY A 231 -1.51 -4.24 12.21
C GLY A 231 -0.80 -4.47 10.86
N VAL A 232 -0.02 -3.50 10.42
CA VAL A 232 0.65 -3.51 9.11
C VAL A 232 1.63 -4.68 8.99
N GLN A 233 2.47 -4.88 9.99
CA GLN A 233 3.53 -5.90 9.96
C GLN A 233 2.98 -7.32 9.82
N ALA A 234 2.08 -7.73 10.71
CA ALA A 234 1.51 -9.07 10.66
C ALA A 234 0.66 -9.27 9.40
N SER A 235 0.02 -8.22 8.89
CA SER A 235 -0.72 -8.23 7.62
C SER A 235 0.19 -8.49 6.43
N VAL A 236 1.37 -7.86 6.35
CA VAL A 236 2.37 -8.14 5.30
C VAL A 236 2.79 -9.60 5.36
N ILE A 237 3.07 -10.13 6.56
CA ILE A 237 3.46 -11.54 6.73
C ILE A 237 2.31 -12.47 6.30
N ALA A 238 1.07 -12.19 6.68
CA ALA A 238 -0.09 -13.00 6.33
C ALA A 238 -0.35 -13.04 4.81
N VAL A 239 -0.29 -11.88 4.14
CA VAL A 239 -0.45 -11.80 2.67
C VAL A 239 0.72 -12.47 1.95
N SER A 240 1.93 -12.31 2.45
CA SER A 240 3.13 -12.99 1.93
C SER A 240 3.05 -14.52 2.11
N ALA A 241 2.48 -14.99 3.23
CA ALA A 241 2.20 -16.39 3.45
C ALA A 241 1.20 -16.94 2.42
N LEU A 242 0.14 -16.19 2.14
CA LEU A 242 -0.83 -16.57 1.11
C LEU A 242 -0.17 -16.70 -0.27
N ASN A 243 0.67 -15.74 -0.69
CA ASN A 243 1.43 -15.84 -1.94
C ASN A 243 2.33 -17.07 -1.98
N THR A 244 3.05 -17.31 -0.90
CA THR A 244 3.92 -18.50 -0.78
C THR A 244 3.11 -19.79 -0.89
N CYS A 245 1.95 -19.87 -0.22
CA CYS A 245 1.04 -21.02 -0.31
C CYS A 245 0.50 -21.23 -1.72
N ILE A 246 0.12 -20.15 -2.44
CA ILE A 246 -0.29 -20.22 -3.85
C ILE A 246 0.84 -20.82 -4.69
N GLY A 247 2.05 -20.31 -4.54
CA GLY A 247 3.22 -20.78 -5.26
C GLY A 247 3.54 -22.25 -4.98
N ILE A 248 3.52 -22.66 -3.71
CA ILE A 248 3.70 -24.04 -3.27
C ILE A 248 2.63 -24.94 -3.90
N ALA A 249 1.36 -24.53 -3.87
CA ALA A 249 0.27 -25.30 -4.47
C ALA A 249 0.48 -25.50 -5.98
N LEU A 250 0.86 -24.45 -6.71
CA LEU A 250 1.15 -24.54 -8.15
C LEU A 250 2.29 -25.52 -8.45
N ILE A 251 3.37 -25.48 -7.66
CA ILE A 251 4.52 -26.39 -7.81
C ILE A 251 4.13 -27.84 -7.49
N LEU A 252 3.33 -28.06 -6.44
CA LEU A 252 2.87 -29.39 -6.06
C LEU A 252 1.99 -30.03 -7.13
N PHE A 253 1.17 -29.24 -7.79
CA PHE A 253 0.23 -29.73 -8.81
C PHE A 253 0.80 -29.68 -10.23
N ASP A 254 2.03 -29.23 -10.46
CA ASP A 254 2.66 -29.29 -11.78
C ASP A 254 3.07 -30.73 -12.14
N PRO A 255 2.44 -31.38 -13.14
CA PRO A 255 2.73 -32.77 -13.48
C PRO A 255 4.11 -32.93 -14.12
N ALA A 256 4.67 -31.87 -14.68
CA ALA A 256 5.95 -31.93 -15.42
C ALA A 256 7.17 -31.84 -14.49
N THR A 257 6.98 -31.55 -13.19
CA THR A 257 8.08 -31.43 -12.23
C THR A 257 8.35 -32.75 -11.53
N ALA A 258 9.62 -33.22 -11.55
CA ALA A 258 10.04 -34.42 -10.86
C ALA A 258 9.75 -34.37 -9.37
N ARG A 259 9.28 -35.48 -8.79
CA ARG A 259 8.89 -35.57 -7.36
C ARG A 259 9.95 -35.03 -6.42
N ARG A 260 11.23 -35.39 -6.64
CA ARG A 260 12.35 -34.94 -5.80
C ARG A 260 12.52 -33.40 -5.86
N ALA A 261 12.53 -32.84 -7.07
CA ALA A 261 12.65 -31.39 -7.25
C ALA A 261 11.48 -30.65 -6.59
N ARG A 262 10.25 -31.18 -6.73
CA ARG A 262 9.05 -30.64 -6.08
C ARG A 262 9.19 -30.60 -4.57
N ILE A 263 9.58 -31.72 -3.94
CA ILE A 263 9.75 -31.81 -2.50
C ILE A 263 10.84 -30.83 -2.00
N VAL A 264 11.99 -30.79 -2.68
CA VAL A 264 13.10 -29.91 -2.31
C VAL A 264 12.68 -28.42 -2.42
N THR A 265 12.02 -28.03 -3.51
CA THR A 265 11.58 -26.64 -3.69
C THR A 265 10.54 -26.26 -2.65
N VAL A 266 9.54 -27.11 -2.42
CA VAL A 266 8.47 -26.82 -1.44
C VAL A 266 9.02 -26.79 -0.01
N ALA A 267 9.83 -27.78 0.37
CA ALA A 267 10.41 -27.80 1.72
C ALA A 267 11.38 -26.62 1.95
N GLY A 268 12.21 -26.30 0.96
CA GLY A 268 13.15 -25.19 1.03
C GLY A 268 12.44 -23.83 1.11
N SER A 269 11.50 -23.58 0.23
CA SER A 269 10.76 -22.31 0.19
C SER A 269 9.83 -22.15 1.40
N GLY A 270 9.10 -23.19 1.77
CA GLY A 270 8.22 -23.18 2.94
C GLY A 270 9.01 -23.04 4.25
N GLY A 271 10.14 -23.77 4.37
CA GLY A 271 11.03 -23.66 5.51
C GLY A 271 11.65 -22.27 5.64
N LEU A 272 12.16 -21.70 4.54
CA LEU A 272 12.70 -20.34 4.53
C LEU A 272 11.63 -19.32 4.92
N PHE A 273 10.42 -19.43 4.37
CA PHE A 273 9.32 -18.53 4.70
C PHE A 273 8.96 -18.60 6.19
N LEU A 274 8.87 -19.81 6.76
CA LEU A 274 8.55 -19.99 8.17
C LEU A 274 9.63 -19.40 9.08
N VAL A 275 10.90 -19.57 8.73
CA VAL A 275 12.02 -18.98 9.49
C VAL A 275 11.96 -17.46 9.46
N LEU A 276 11.79 -16.86 8.27
CA LEU A 276 11.69 -15.41 8.13
C LEU A 276 10.43 -14.86 8.83
N GLY A 277 9.28 -15.50 8.64
CA GLY A 277 8.04 -15.10 9.27
C GLY A 277 8.10 -15.14 10.79
N ALA A 278 8.64 -16.23 11.35
CA ALA A 278 8.81 -16.36 12.80
C ALA A 278 9.81 -15.35 13.36
N PHE A 279 10.90 -15.09 12.64
CA PHE A 279 11.90 -14.09 13.03
C PHE A 279 11.27 -12.70 13.10
N PHE A 280 10.63 -12.26 12.03
CA PHE A 280 10.06 -10.91 11.99
C PHE A 280 8.80 -10.73 12.87
N LEU A 281 8.03 -11.78 13.15
CA LEU A 281 6.95 -11.70 14.13
C LEU A 281 7.47 -11.51 15.56
N ARG A 282 8.63 -12.09 15.89
CA ARG A 282 9.17 -12.08 17.24
C ARG A 282 9.82 -10.75 17.62
N GLU A 283 10.51 -10.11 16.68
CA GLU A 283 11.35 -8.93 16.96
C GLU A 283 10.60 -7.59 16.90
N GLY A 284 9.31 -7.57 16.54
CA GLY A 284 8.62 -6.31 16.29
C GLY A 284 9.35 -5.48 15.22
N ALA A 285 9.84 -6.13 14.18
CA ALA A 285 10.83 -5.62 13.24
C ALA A 285 10.39 -4.42 12.40
N LEU A 286 9.10 -4.12 12.34
CA LEU A 286 8.57 -2.84 11.87
C LEU A 286 8.23 -1.98 13.09
N ASP A 287 9.24 -1.45 13.72
CA ASP A 287 9.00 -0.29 14.56
C ASP A 287 8.79 0.92 13.66
N LEU A 288 7.59 1.03 13.09
CA LEU A 288 7.15 2.22 12.33
C LEU A 288 7.19 3.47 13.22
N THR A 289 7.36 3.29 14.52
CA THR A 289 7.38 4.36 15.49
C THR A 289 8.72 5.09 15.50
N SER A 290 9.82 4.39 15.25
CA SER A 290 11.16 4.99 15.24
C SER A 290 11.47 5.83 13.99
N TYR A 291 10.70 5.67 12.90
CA TYR A 291 10.95 6.39 11.65
C TYR A 291 10.59 7.87 11.68
N THR A 292 9.56 8.21 12.43
CA THR A 292 9.03 9.59 12.48
C THR A 292 9.72 10.44 13.52
N GLU A 293 10.44 9.79 14.41
CA GLU A 293 11.11 10.45 15.50
C GLU A 293 12.59 10.56 15.20
N ARG A 294 13.02 11.75 14.88
CA ARG A 294 14.43 12.16 14.91
C ARG A 294 15.06 12.01 16.31
N ILE A 295 14.45 11.19 17.16
CA ILE A 295 14.68 11.13 18.61
C ILE A 295 14.96 9.68 18.97
N ASP A 296 16.22 9.36 19.14
CA ASP A 296 16.76 8.02 19.45
C ASP A 296 16.34 7.42 20.82
N SER A 297 15.38 8.05 21.55
CA SER A 297 15.01 7.62 22.92
C SER A 297 13.56 7.96 23.31
N ALA A 298 12.62 7.90 22.37
CA ALA A 298 11.22 8.15 22.70
C ALA A 298 10.56 6.95 23.37
N GLU A 299 9.90 7.18 24.48
CA GLU A 299 9.04 6.20 25.15
C GLU A 299 7.67 6.18 24.46
N VAL A 300 7.26 5.06 23.87
CA VAL A 300 5.92 4.90 23.30
C VAL A 300 4.90 4.69 24.41
N LEU A 301 3.95 5.58 24.54
CA LEU A 301 2.89 5.53 25.55
C LEU A 301 1.62 4.85 25.03
N SER A 302 1.29 5.08 23.76
CA SER A 302 0.14 4.46 23.08
C SER A 302 0.40 4.34 21.59
N TYR A 303 -0.10 3.25 20.99
CA TYR A 303 0.02 3.00 19.56
C TYR A 303 -1.22 2.24 19.09
N GLU A 304 -1.95 2.81 18.13
CA GLU A 304 -3.17 2.22 17.58
C GLU A 304 -3.22 2.38 16.05
N GLU A 305 -3.34 1.26 15.34
CA GLU A 305 -3.50 1.23 13.88
C GLU A 305 -4.97 1.08 13.51
N GLY A 306 -5.57 2.15 13.00
CA GLY A 306 -6.97 2.17 12.58
C GLY A 306 -7.17 2.15 11.06
N ILE A 307 -8.44 2.11 10.62
CA ILE A 307 -8.83 2.12 9.20
C ILE A 307 -8.28 3.37 8.48
N GLY A 308 -8.44 4.54 9.08
CA GLY A 308 -8.09 5.83 8.45
C GLY A 308 -6.68 6.33 8.76
N ALA A 309 -6.15 5.98 9.92
CA ALA A 309 -4.86 6.49 10.40
C ALA A 309 -4.23 5.57 11.43
N THR A 310 -2.93 5.72 11.62
CA THR A 310 -2.18 5.20 12.76
C THR A 310 -1.95 6.35 13.73
N VAL A 311 -2.38 6.17 14.96
CA VAL A 311 -2.26 7.16 16.05
C VAL A 311 -1.23 6.66 17.05
N LYS A 312 -0.29 7.54 17.43
CA LYS A 312 0.75 7.25 18.38
C LYS A 312 0.87 8.39 19.39
N VAL A 313 1.02 8.02 20.66
CA VAL A 313 1.47 8.94 21.71
C VAL A 313 2.83 8.48 22.19
N PHE A 314 3.76 9.42 22.26
CA PHE A 314 5.11 9.14 22.74
C PHE A 314 5.63 10.28 23.60
N ARG A 315 6.60 9.96 24.46
CA ARG A 315 7.33 10.94 25.26
C ARG A 315 8.73 11.08 24.70
N ASP A 316 9.12 12.29 24.39
CA ASP A 316 10.47 12.59 23.93
C ASP A 316 11.50 12.64 25.08
N HIS A 317 12.77 12.85 24.72
CA HIS A 317 13.87 12.90 25.71
C HIS A 317 13.82 14.18 26.61
N TYR A 318 13.02 15.17 26.27
CA TYR A 318 12.77 16.34 27.13
C TYR A 318 11.63 16.10 28.12
N GLY A 319 10.95 14.97 28.02
CA GLY A 319 9.78 14.62 28.82
C GLY A 319 8.47 15.11 28.24
N ASP A 320 8.51 15.76 27.09
CA ASP A 320 7.32 16.23 26.38
C ASP A 320 6.54 15.07 25.75
N LYS A 321 5.21 15.14 25.83
CA LYS A 321 4.31 14.17 25.19
C LYS A 321 3.82 14.71 23.86
N LEU A 322 3.89 13.89 22.82
CA LEU A 322 3.46 14.21 21.47
C LEU A 322 2.42 13.19 20.99
N LEU A 323 1.37 13.71 20.35
CA LEU A 323 0.38 12.95 19.59
C LEU A 323 0.74 13.04 18.12
N SER A 324 0.97 11.91 17.47
CA SER A 324 1.21 11.87 16.04
C SER A 324 0.14 11.05 15.31
N ILE A 325 -0.21 11.49 14.10
CA ILE A 325 -1.12 10.81 13.19
C ILE A 325 -0.36 10.51 11.91
N ASN A 326 -0.28 9.23 11.53
CA ASN A 326 0.51 8.75 10.39
C ASN A 326 1.95 9.27 10.41
N GLY A 327 2.53 9.35 11.61
CA GLY A 327 3.90 9.80 11.80
C GLY A 327 4.12 11.32 11.82
N PHE A 328 3.08 12.11 11.69
CA PHE A 328 3.19 13.57 11.77
C PHE A 328 2.69 14.07 13.13
N PRO A 329 3.52 14.76 13.95
CA PRO A 329 3.10 15.32 15.21
C PRO A 329 2.03 16.42 14.99
N VAL A 330 0.84 16.23 15.56
CA VAL A 330 -0.31 17.13 15.38
C VAL A 330 -0.66 17.88 16.65
N ALA A 331 -0.29 17.36 17.82
CA ALA A 331 -0.57 17.95 19.11
C ALA A 331 0.45 17.48 20.15
N GLY A 332 0.56 18.17 21.27
CA GLY A 332 1.46 17.75 22.34
C GLY A 332 1.74 18.87 23.36
N THR A 333 2.56 18.54 24.37
CA THR A 333 2.98 19.45 25.42
C THR A 333 4.07 20.45 25.01
N PRO A 334 4.90 20.20 23.95
CA PRO A 334 5.87 21.21 23.51
C PRO A 334 5.19 22.56 23.23
N LEU A 335 5.79 23.64 23.69
CA LEU A 335 5.21 24.99 23.58
C LEU A 335 4.75 25.33 22.15
N GLY A 336 5.52 24.99 21.15
CA GLY A 336 5.17 25.25 19.74
C GLY A 336 3.89 24.58 19.28
N LEU A 337 3.61 23.35 19.72
CA LEU A 337 2.39 22.62 19.39
C LEU A 337 1.22 23.04 20.26
N HIS A 338 1.44 23.21 21.56
CA HIS A 338 0.41 23.62 22.49
C HIS A 338 -0.08 25.04 22.20
N ASP A 339 0.85 25.97 21.98
CA ASP A 339 0.51 27.39 21.74
C ASP A 339 -0.13 27.60 20.37
N ALA A 340 0.15 26.76 19.38
CA ALA A 340 -0.53 26.81 18.10
C ALA A 340 -2.03 26.45 18.15
N GLN A 341 -2.46 25.69 19.17
CA GLN A 341 -3.87 25.31 19.33
C GLN A 341 -4.69 26.40 20.05
N LYS A 342 -4.07 27.21 20.89
CA LYS A 342 -4.76 28.27 21.64
C LYS A 342 -5.43 29.32 20.75
N PRO A 343 -4.77 29.88 19.72
CA PRO A 343 -5.41 30.83 18.81
C PRO A 343 -6.64 30.27 18.08
N LEU A 344 -6.67 28.95 17.80
CA LEU A 344 -7.83 28.32 17.17
C LEU A 344 -9.10 28.42 18.00
N ALA A 345 -8.96 28.41 19.32
CA ALA A 345 -10.06 28.61 20.26
C ALA A 345 -10.34 30.09 20.51
N HIS A 346 -9.30 30.88 20.88
CA HIS A 346 -9.45 32.21 21.41
C HIS A 346 -9.79 33.26 20.34
N LEU A 347 -9.12 33.24 19.17
CA LEU A 347 -9.31 34.30 18.17
C LEU A 347 -10.75 34.38 17.63
N PRO A 348 -11.38 33.26 17.22
CA PRO A 348 -12.75 33.30 16.72
C PRO A 348 -13.75 33.83 17.79
N LEU A 349 -13.58 33.42 19.05
CA LEU A 349 -14.50 33.77 20.10
C LEU A 349 -14.32 35.21 20.58
N LEU A 350 -13.09 35.71 20.65
CA LEU A 350 -12.81 37.12 20.95
C LEU A 350 -13.35 38.08 19.89
N LEU A 351 -13.42 37.63 18.65
CA LEU A 351 -13.91 38.41 17.51
C LEU A 351 -15.40 38.21 17.24
N SER A 352 -16.04 37.23 17.88
CA SER A 352 -17.46 36.94 17.68
C SER A 352 -18.35 37.95 18.34
N PRO A 353 -19.32 38.55 17.62
CA PRO A 353 -20.32 39.44 18.22
C PRO A 353 -21.50 38.68 18.87
N VAL A 354 -21.51 37.33 18.74
CA VAL A 354 -22.65 36.51 19.20
C VAL A 354 -22.47 36.16 20.67
N PRO A 355 -23.40 36.50 21.54
CA PRO A 355 -23.39 36.04 22.91
C PRO A 355 -23.70 34.54 22.98
N SER A 356 -23.00 33.81 23.83
CA SER A 356 -23.17 32.35 24.03
C SER A 356 -23.27 31.54 22.75
N PRO A 357 -22.27 31.58 21.84
CA PRO A 357 -22.35 30.93 20.54
C PRO A 357 -22.34 29.40 20.66
N LYS A 358 -22.95 28.73 19.69
CA LYS A 358 -22.70 27.29 19.40
C LYS A 358 -21.42 27.19 18.56
N VAL A 359 -20.49 26.40 19.02
CA VAL A 359 -19.18 26.29 18.40
C VAL A 359 -19.02 24.92 17.76
N ASN A 360 -18.57 24.87 16.49
CA ASN A 360 -18.21 23.65 15.82
C ASN A 360 -16.69 23.61 15.63
N LEU A 361 -16.06 22.54 16.09
CA LEU A 361 -14.64 22.25 15.93
C LEU A 361 -14.46 21.07 14.98
N ILE A 362 -13.46 21.12 14.12
CA ILE A 362 -13.06 20.03 13.25
C ILE A 362 -11.68 19.55 13.67
N GLY A 363 -11.63 18.28 14.12
CA GLY A 363 -10.45 17.66 14.71
C GLY A 363 -10.33 17.89 16.21
N PHE A 364 -10.17 16.80 16.96
CA PHE A 364 -10.06 16.84 18.42
C PHE A 364 -8.59 17.01 18.88
N GLY A 365 -7.68 16.29 18.26
CA GLY A 365 -6.26 16.27 18.62
C GLY A 365 -6.05 15.86 20.09
N ALA A 366 -5.26 16.63 20.85
CA ALA A 366 -5.09 16.44 22.28
C ALA A 366 -6.19 17.09 23.12
N GLY A 367 -7.19 17.74 22.49
CA GLY A 367 -8.32 18.40 23.18
C GLY A 367 -8.06 19.84 23.66
N GLY A 368 -6.87 20.38 23.36
CA GLY A 368 -6.49 21.72 23.86
C GLY A 368 -7.36 22.86 23.31
N ALA A 369 -7.66 22.83 22.00
CA ALA A 369 -8.57 23.82 21.42
C ALA A 369 -10.00 23.67 21.98
N SER A 370 -10.48 22.45 22.16
CA SER A 370 -11.80 22.14 22.73
C SER A 370 -11.92 22.69 24.16
N TRP A 371 -10.90 22.46 24.98
CA TRP A 371 -10.84 23.04 26.32
C TRP A 371 -10.78 24.57 26.27
N GLY A 372 -9.98 25.17 25.39
CA GLY A 372 -9.87 26.61 25.22
C GLY A 372 -11.20 27.28 24.88
N VAL A 373 -12.03 26.65 24.03
CA VAL A 373 -13.38 27.15 23.69
C VAL A 373 -14.30 27.15 24.91
N LEU A 374 -14.23 26.16 25.78
CA LEU A 374 -15.07 25.99 26.96
C LEU A 374 -14.74 27.01 28.07
N GLN A 375 -13.63 27.76 27.97
CA GLN A 375 -13.32 28.87 28.86
C GLN A 375 -14.19 30.10 28.59
N TYR A 376 -14.96 30.12 27.52
CA TYR A 376 -15.90 31.17 27.15
C TYR A 376 -17.34 30.78 27.51
N ASP A 377 -18.21 31.77 27.56
CA ASP A 377 -19.66 31.54 27.68
C ASP A 377 -20.21 31.05 26.33
N VAL A 378 -20.08 29.76 26.07
CA VAL A 378 -20.59 29.08 24.88
C VAL A 378 -21.76 28.20 25.27
N GLU A 379 -22.81 28.16 24.43
CA GLU A 379 -23.98 27.30 24.65
C GLU A 379 -23.61 25.82 24.53
N ARG A 380 -22.87 25.45 23.46
CA ARG A 380 -22.46 24.09 23.15
C ARG A 380 -21.24 24.08 22.25
N VAL A 381 -20.41 23.05 22.42
CA VAL A 381 -19.28 22.75 21.54
C VAL A 381 -19.50 21.40 20.91
N ASP A 382 -19.66 21.36 19.59
CA ASP A 382 -19.68 20.14 18.78
C ASP A 382 -18.31 19.96 18.15
N CYS A 383 -17.60 18.90 18.50
CA CYS A 383 -16.29 18.56 17.93
C CYS A 383 -16.42 17.32 17.07
N VAL A 384 -16.09 17.46 15.78
CA VAL A 384 -16.08 16.34 14.83
C VAL A 384 -14.68 15.78 14.73
N GLU A 385 -14.52 14.49 15.03
CA GLU A 385 -13.26 13.76 14.87
C GLU A 385 -13.46 12.56 13.94
N LEU A 386 -12.53 12.38 13.01
CA LEU A 386 -12.61 11.31 11.99
C LEU A 386 -11.98 9.99 12.48
N VAL A 387 -11.00 10.09 13.36
CA VAL A 387 -10.14 8.95 13.76
C VAL A 387 -10.48 8.53 15.20
N PRO A 388 -11.14 7.38 15.40
CA PRO A 388 -11.57 6.93 16.75
C PRO A 388 -10.44 6.79 17.76
N ALA A 389 -9.24 6.48 17.31
CA ALA A 389 -8.05 6.35 18.16
C ALA A 389 -7.58 7.70 18.76
N VAL A 390 -7.97 8.84 18.17
CA VAL A 390 -7.54 10.18 18.64
C VAL A 390 -8.13 10.54 19.99
N PRO A 391 -9.44 10.42 20.25
CA PRO A 391 -9.99 10.64 21.59
C PRO A 391 -9.41 9.70 22.66
N ASN A 392 -9.14 8.43 22.31
CA ASN A 392 -8.48 7.49 23.23
C ASN A 392 -7.07 7.97 23.58
N ALA A 393 -6.31 8.40 22.57
CA ALA A 393 -4.97 8.93 22.75
C ALA A 393 -4.93 10.23 23.58
N ALA A 394 -6.00 11.03 23.56
CA ALA A 394 -6.08 12.27 24.32
C ALA A 394 -6.13 12.07 25.85
N GLU A 395 -6.42 10.86 26.33
CA GLU A 395 -6.33 10.52 27.76
C GLU A 395 -4.90 10.70 28.31
N TRP A 396 -3.90 10.66 27.45
CA TRP A 396 -2.50 10.89 27.81
C TRP A 396 -2.15 12.39 28.02
N PHE A 397 -3.08 13.31 27.73
CA PHE A 397 -2.88 14.76 27.76
C PHE A 397 -3.82 15.49 28.73
N PRO A 398 -4.01 15.02 29.98
CA PRO A 398 -4.92 15.68 30.92
C PRO A 398 -4.50 17.12 31.26
N GLU A 399 -3.21 17.44 31.19
CA GLU A 399 -2.67 18.78 31.38
C GLU A 399 -3.02 19.77 30.24
N ILE A 400 -3.46 19.26 29.08
CA ILE A 400 -3.86 20.08 27.93
C ILE A 400 -5.39 20.17 27.84
N ASN A 401 -6.09 19.05 27.99
CA ASN A 401 -7.53 18.96 27.74
C ASN A 401 -8.40 19.07 28.99
N HIS A 402 -7.79 18.97 30.19
CA HIS A 402 -8.46 19.09 31.47
C HIS A 402 -9.75 18.25 31.60
N GLY A 403 -9.81 17.11 30.93
CA GLY A 403 -10.96 16.21 30.97
C GLY A 403 -12.17 16.69 30.14
N VAL A 404 -11.93 17.45 29.09
CA VAL A 404 -12.97 18.05 28.21
C VAL A 404 -14.02 17.06 27.70
N LEU A 405 -13.67 15.78 27.52
CA LEU A 405 -14.61 14.74 27.10
C LEU A 405 -15.76 14.49 28.08
N SER A 406 -15.59 14.92 29.36
CA SER A 406 -16.59 14.77 30.41
C SER A 406 -17.39 16.07 30.66
N GLU A 407 -17.10 17.15 29.92
CA GLU A 407 -17.76 18.45 30.10
C GLU A 407 -19.18 18.43 29.48
N PRO A 408 -20.24 18.79 30.21
CA PRO A 408 -21.63 18.71 29.71
C PRO A 408 -21.91 19.54 28.46
N ARG A 409 -21.19 20.65 28.24
CA ARG A 409 -21.33 21.48 27.02
C ARG A 409 -20.57 20.97 25.83
N PHE A 410 -19.74 19.91 26.00
CA PHE A 410 -18.93 19.33 24.94
C PHE A 410 -19.59 18.06 24.36
N ASN A 411 -19.68 17.99 23.06
CA ASN A 411 -20.21 16.86 22.33
C ASN A 411 -19.22 16.41 21.26
N LEU A 412 -18.69 15.19 21.40
CA LEU A 412 -17.81 14.57 20.41
C LEU A 412 -18.65 13.81 19.37
N ILE A 413 -18.44 14.10 18.11
CA ILE A 413 -19.09 13.46 16.95
C ILE A 413 -18.01 12.69 16.18
N MET A 414 -18.20 11.38 16.04
CA MET A 414 -17.30 10.49 15.32
C MET A 414 -17.77 10.29 13.87
#